data_070737d36dce471283cc2361152cc655
#
_entry.id   070737d36dce471283cc2361152cc655
#
_cell.length_a   1.000
_cell.length_b   1.000
_cell.length_c   1.000
_cell.angle_alpha   90.00
_cell.angle_beta   90.00
_cell.angle_gamma   90.00
#
_symmetry.space_group_name_H-M   'P 1'
#
loop_
_entity.id
_entity.type
_entity.pdbx_description
1 polymer ?
#
loop_
_entity_poly.entity_id
_entity_poly.type
_entity_poly.pdbx_seq_one_letter_code
_entity_poly.pdbx_strand_id
1 'polypeptide(L)'
;LIPEKTHSIITLTDVSVGYKDTVVVKSIDFTLKKGELMVIVGTNGIGKSTLLRTLGKMQPKLSGTIHINGESLEELKSRNLASEISMVLTEAIPSKTLTVWELIALGRQPYTNWIGTLTKTDTAKISEAIQMLELEALQNKACYTLSDGQLQRAMIARALAQDTPIVLLDEPTTHLDLYHKVQILKLLQQIAHTTQKTILFTSHEIEMAIQLCDKLLLLDGKTNPFGSPESLIKENAFDALFPSDTLVFNSETRSFQIKK
;
A
#
# COMPACT_ATOMS: atom_id res chain seq x y z
N LEU A 1 -19.86 8.38 28.22
CA LEU A 1 -18.82 8.07 27.24
C LEU A 1 -19.53 7.72 25.93
N ILE A 2 -19.59 8.66 25.00
CA ILE A 2 -20.04 8.41 23.64
C ILE A 2 -18.93 7.56 22.99
N PRO A 3 -19.22 6.37 22.44
CA PRO A 3 -18.19 5.62 21.73
C PRO A 3 -17.68 6.51 20.56
N GLU A 4 -16.38 6.79 20.53
CA GLU A 4 -15.74 7.38 19.36
C GLU A 4 -16.17 6.55 18.15
N LYS A 5 -16.93 7.17 17.25
CA LYS A 5 -17.17 6.59 15.92
C LYS A 5 -15.78 6.44 15.27
N THR A 6 -15.22 5.26 15.33
CA THR A 6 -14.01 4.91 14.60
C THR A 6 -14.32 5.09 13.12
N HIS A 7 -13.95 6.27 12.59
CA HIS A 7 -14.21 6.60 11.19
C HIS A 7 -13.43 5.65 10.28
N SER A 8 -14.17 4.86 9.50
CA SER A 8 -13.60 4.09 8.39
C SER A 8 -13.02 5.05 7.38
N ILE A 9 -11.77 4.81 6.96
CA ILE A 9 -11.11 5.64 5.94
C ILE A 9 -11.27 5.04 4.54
N ILE A 10 -11.32 3.70 4.45
CA ILE A 10 -11.59 2.96 3.21
C ILE A 10 -12.65 1.92 3.52
N THR A 11 -13.70 1.84 2.70
CA THR A 11 -14.72 0.79 2.79
C THR A 11 -15.02 0.25 1.39
N LEU A 12 -14.91 -1.05 1.23
CA LEU A 12 -15.33 -1.80 0.04
C LEU A 12 -16.52 -2.66 0.40
N THR A 13 -17.52 -2.70 -0.49
CA THR A 13 -18.69 -3.57 -0.36
C THR A 13 -18.96 -4.26 -1.69
N ASP A 14 -18.86 -5.59 -1.70
CA ASP A 14 -19.04 -6.49 -2.85
C ASP A 14 -18.30 -6.01 -4.13
N VAL A 15 -17.06 -5.55 -3.96
CA VAL A 15 -16.29 -4.98 -5.06
C VAL A 15 -15.71 -6.08 -5.94
N SER A 16 -15.91 -5.94 -7.26
CA SER A 16 -15.25 -6.76 -8.26
C SER A 16 -14.36 -5.88 -9.14
N VAL A 17 -13.15 -6.38 -9.43
CA VAL A 17 -12.15 -5.68 -10.25
C VAL A 17 -11.68 -6.53 -11.40
N GLY A 18 -11.26 -5.89 -12.48
CA GLY A 18 -10.79 -6.58 -13.67
C GLY A 18 -10.57 -5.63 -14.84
N TYR A 19 -10.57 -6.19 -16.06
CA TYR A 19 -10.31 -5.45 -17.29
C TYR A 19 -11.46 -5.67 -18.28
N LYS A 20 -12.11 -4.61 -18.71
CA LYS A 20 -13.30 -4.69 -19.61
C LYS A 20 -14.34 -5.65 -19.04
N ASP A 21 -14.57 -6.77 -19.70
CA ASP A 21 -15.56 -7.79 -19.33
C ASP A 21 -14.95 -8.97 -18.55
N THR A 22 -13.64 -8.94 -18.27
CA THR A 22 -12.96 -10.02 -17.55
C THR A 22 -12.82 -9.67 -16.07
N VAL A 23 -13.55 -10.37 -15.21
CA VAL A 23 -13.41 -10.28 -13.76
C VAL A 23 -12.13 -10.99 -13.34
N VAL A 24 -11.25 -10.29 -12.63
CA VAL A 24 -10.01 -10.84 -12.07
C VAL A 24 -10.21 -11.21 -10.60
N VAL A 25 -10.81 -10.33 -9.81
CA VAL A 25 -11.20 -10.61 -8.41
C VAL A 25 -12.62 -10.14 -8.20
N LYS A 26 -13.41 -10.91 -7.46
CA LYS A 26 -14.81 -10.62 -7.16
C LYS A 26 -15.09 -10.64 -5.67
N SER A 27 -16.18 -9.99 -5.28
CA SER A 27 -16.73 -10.03 -3.92
C SER A 27 -15.68 -9.68 -2.85
N ILE A 28 -15.09 -8.50 -3.00
CA ILE A 28 -14.13 -7.97 -2.03
C ILE A 28 -14.88 -7.08 -1.05
N ASP A 29 -14.82 -7.45 0.23
CA ASP A 29 -15.42 -6.72 1.34
C ASP A 29 -14.36 -6.45 2.40
N PHE A 30 -14.14 -5.18 2.73
CA PHE A 30 -13.33 -4.81 3.89
C PHE A 30 -13.55 -3.36 4.33
N THR A 31 -13.18 -3.09 5.57
CA THR A 31 -13.17 -1.73 6.12
C THR A 31 -11.88 -1.50 6.87
N LEU A 32 -11.16 -0.42 6.49
CA LEU A 32 -9.96 0.04 7.16
C LEU A 32 -10.23 1.29 7.99
N LYS A 33 -9.55 1.36 9.12
CA LYS A 33 -9.52 2.52 10.00
C LYS A 33 -8.28 3.36 9.75
N LYS A 34 -8.34 4.62 10.16
CA LYS A 34 -7.21 5.53 10.10
C LYS A 34 -6.02 4.98 10.91
N GLY A 35 -4.82 5.05 10.33
CA GLY A 35 -3.59 4.61 10.98
C GLY A 35 -3.31 3.11 10.91
N GLU A 36 -4.16 2.31 10.24
CA GLU A 36 -3.89 0.89 10.06
C GLU A 36 -2.92 0.63 8.90
N LEU A 37 -2.02 -0.35 9.10
CA LEU A 37 -1.18 -0.95 8.06
C LEU A 37 -1.85 -2.22 7.55
N MET A 38 -2.27 -2.22 6.29
CA MET A 38 -2.90 -3.36 5.64
C MET A 38 -2.04 -3.90 4.49
N VAL A 39 -2.03 -5.22 4.34
CA VAL A 39 -1.44 -5.90 3.18
C VAL A 39 -2.47 -6.71 2.41
N ILE A 40 -2.39 -6.66 1.08
CA ILE A 40 -3.08 -7.57 0.17
C ILE A 40 -2.08 -8.66 -0.22
N VAL A 41 -2.36 -9.90 0.13
CA VAL A 41 -1.53 -11.06 -0.20
C VAL A 41 -2.28 -12.06 -1.08
N GLY A 42 -1.54 -12.88 -1.80
CA GLY A 42 -2.07 -13.89 -2.72
C GLY A 42 -1.04 -14.25 -3.78
N THR A 43 -1.32 -15.27 -4.56
CA THR A 43 -0.43 -15.76 -5.62
C THR A 43 -0.21 -14.71 -6.71
N ASN A 44 0.84 -14.89 -7.52
CA ASN A 44 1.11 -13.99 -8.64
C ASN A 44 -0.03 -14.07 -9.68
N GLY A 45 -0.40 -12.90 -10.22
CA GLY A 45 -1.49 -12.81 -11.21
C GLY A 45 -2.91 -12.86 -10.64
N ILE A 46 -3.10 -13.04 -9.31
CA ILE A 46 -4.44 -13.16 -8.69
C ILE A 46 -5.24 -11.84 -8.71
N GLY A 47 -4.60 -10.69 -8.99
CA GLY A 47 -5.28 -9.40 -9.08
C GLY A 47 -4.93 -8.38 -8.01
N LYS A 48 -3.86 -8.57 -7.22
CA LYS A 48 -3.41 -7.64 -6.18
C LYS A 48 -3.23 -6.21 -6.73
N SER A 49 -2.39 -6.04 -7.75
CA SER A 49 -2.13 -4.73 -8.39
C SER A 49 -3.36 -4.17 -9.10
N THR A 50 -4.25 -5.05 -9.62
CA THR A 50 -5.52 -4.63 -10.23
C THR A 50 -6.42 -3.98 -9.18
N LEU A 51 -6.56 -4.59 -7.99
CA LEU A 51 -7.32 -4.01 -6.88
C LEU A 51 -6.69 -2.68 -6.42
N LEU A 52 -5.36 -2.65 -6.25
CA LEU A 52 -4.66 -1.43 -5.82
C LEU A 52 -4.85 -0.28 -6.81
N ARG A 53 -4.72 -0.55 -8.12
CA ARG A 53 -4.96 0.46 -9.18
C ARG A 53 -6.42 0.92 -9.22
N THR A 54 -7.38 0.03 -8.92
CA THR A 54 -8.79 0.39 -8.81
C THR A 54 -9.03 1.33 -7.63
N LEU A 55 -8.44 1.06 -6.46
CA LEU A 55 -8.49 1.95 -5.28
C LEU A 55 -7.88 3.32 -5.58
N GLY A 56 -6.81 3.38 -6.35
CA GLY A 56 -6.20 4.63 -6.83
C GLY A 56 -6.93 5.31 -7.97
N LYS A 57 -8.11 4.80 -8.38
CA LYS A 57 -8.92 5.31 -9.51
C LYS A 57 -8.15 5.36 -10.85
N MET A 58 -7.11 4.52 -11.01
CA MET A 58 -6.38 4.39 -12.28
C MET A 58 -7.12 3.50 -13.27
N GLN A 59 -8.05 2.69 -12.80
CA GLN A 59 -9.00 1.91 -13.60
C GLN A 59 -10.34 1.82 -12.87
N PRO A 60 -11.47 1.63 -13.61
CA PRO A 60 -12.77 1.48 -12.99
C PRO A 60 -12.90 0.12 -12.28
N LYS A 61 -13.71 0.06 -11.23
CA LYS A 61 -14.24 -1.20 -10.73
C LYS A 61 -15.27 -1.78 -11.70
N LEU A 62 -15.56 -3.06 -11.60
CA LEU A 62 -16.60 -3.72 -12.39
C LEU A 62 -17.96 -3.71 -11.68
N SER A 63 -17.98 -3.90 -10.36
CA SER A 63 -19.20 -3.87 -9.53
C SER A 63 -18.89 -3.48 -8.09
N GLY A 64 -19.91 -3.37 -7.25
CA GLY A 64 -19.81 -3.01 -5.84
C GLY A 64 -19.63 -1.52 -5.58
N THR A 65 -19.27 -1.15 -4.36
CA THR A 65 -19.04 0.26 -3.97
C THR A 65 -17.72 0.42 -3.23
N ILE A 66 -17.04 1.55 -3.49
CA ILE A 66 -15.80 1.94 -2.80
C ILE A 66 -16.03 3.33 -2.22
N HIS A 67 -15.81 3.47 -0.91
CA HIS A 67 -15.86 4.75 -0.22
C HIS A 67 -14.51 5.11 0.38
N ILE A 68 -14.09 6.36 0.19
CA ILE A 68 -12.89 6.96 0.76
C ILE A 68 -13.34 8.12 1.67
N ASN A 69 -13.00 8.07 2.95
CA ASN A 69 -13.48 9.05 3.94
C ASN A 69 -15.01 9.26 3.92
N GLY A 70 -15.78 8.21 3.61
CA GLY A 70 -17.24 8.27 3.49
C GLY A 70 -17.77 8.80 2.16
N GLU A 71 -16.93 9.28 1.25
CA GLU A 71 -17.33 9.71 -0.09
C GLU A 71 -17.14 8.57 -1.11
N SER A 72 -18.04 8.45 -2.08
CA SER A 72 -17.92 7.49 -3.18
C SER A 72 -16.68 7.80 -4.02
N LEU A 73 -15.83 6.78 -4.27
CA LEU A 73 -14.64 6.93 -5.09
C LEU A 73 -14.95 7.46 -6.50
N GLU A 74 -16.10 7.08 -7.06
CA GLU A 74 -16.53 7.53 -8.38
C GLU A 74 -16.82 9.04 -8.42
N GLU A 75 -17.33 9.60 -7.33
CA GLU A 75 -17.71 11.02 -7.22
C GLU A 75 -16.50 11.92 -6.92
N LEU A 76 -15.43 11.37 -6.34
CA LEU A 76 -14.21 12.11 -6.06
C LEU A 76 -13.59 12.64 -7.36
N LYS A 77 -13.47 13.98 -7.47
CA LYS A 77 -12.75 14.62 -8.57
C LYS A 77 -11.24 14.34 -8.45
N SER A 78 -10.54 14.29 -9.57
CA SER A 78 -9.10 13.98 -9.62
C SER A 78 -8.26 14.82 -8.66
N ARG A 79 -8.56 16.11 -8.49
CA ARG A 79 -7.85 17.00 -7.56
C ARG A 79 -8.08 16.62 -6.10
N ASN A 80 -9.32 16.27 -5.74
CA ASN A 80 -9.67 15.83 -4.39
C ASN A 80 -9.04 14.46 -4.11
N LEU A 81 -9.08 13.55 -5.08
CA LEU A 81 -8.43 12.24 -4.97
C LEU A 81 -6.93 12.36 -4.68
N ALA A 82 -6.24 13.31 -5.34
CA ALA A 82 -4.81 13.54 -5.13
C ALA A 82 -4.48 14.12 -3.73
N SER A 83 -5.47 14.66 -3.00
CA SER A 83 -5.31 15.02 -1.59
C SER A 83 -5.70 13.89 -0.61
N GLU A 84 -6.36 12.84 -1.09
CA GLU A 84 -6.78 11.69 -0.29
C GLU A 84 -5.84 10.50 -0.43
N ILE A 85 -5.30 10.27 -1.64
CA ILE A 85 -4.54 9.05 -1.95
C ILE A 85 -3.22 9.42 -2.64
N SER A 86 -2.11 8.89 -2.13
CA SER A 86 -0.84 8.83 -2.84
C SER A 86 -0.48 7.39 -3.20
N MET A 87 0.32 7.21 -4.26
CA MET A 87 0.63 5.88 -4.78
C MET A 87 2.10 5.72 -5.16
N VAL A 88 2.63 4.52 -4.89
CA VAL A 88 3.87 4.00 -5.47
C VAL A 88 3.55 2.74 -6.25
N LEU A 89 3.83 2.75 -7.54
CA LEU A 89 3.67 1.58 -8.42
C LEU A 89 5.04 0.92 -8.67
N THR A 90 5.01 -0.32 -9.10
CA THR A 90 6.21 -1.10 -9.49
C THR A 90 6.88 -0.60 -10.77
N GLU A 91 6.36 0.46 -11.39
CA GLU A 91 6.90 1.01 -12.63
C GLU A 91 8.23 1.74 -12.40
N ALA A 92 9.13 1.62 -13.37
CA ALA A 92 10.43 2.29 -13.32
C ALA A 92 10.28 3.82 -13.31
N ILE A 93 11.17 4.51 -12.60
CA ILE A 93 11.19 5.98 -12.55
C ILE A 93 11.48 6.51 -13.96
N PRO A 94 10.69 7.47 -14.48
CA PRO A 94 10.85 8.01 -15.83
C PRO A 94 12.22 8.66 -16.08
N SER A 95 12.84 9.23 -15.03
CA SER A 95 14.16 9.85 -15.12
C SER A 95 15.02 9.48 -13.92
N LYS A 96 16.06 8.70 -14.15
CA LYS A 96 17.04 8.34 -13.11
C LYS A 96 18.06 9.46 -12.82
N THR A 97 18.06 10.55 -13.58
CA THR A 97 19.01 11.66 -13.42
C THR A 97 18.60 12.66 -12.33
N LEU A 98 17.33 12.59 -11.88
CA LEU A 98 16.86 13.40 -10.76
C LEU A 98 17.66 13.10 -9.50
N THR A 99 17.90 14.12 -8.68
CA THR A 99 18.34 13.95 -7.30
C THR A 99 17.21 13.34 -6.46
N VAL A 100 17.54 12.74 -5.33
CA VAL A 100 16.54 12.22 -4.37
C VAL A 100 15.59 13.33 -3.96
N TRP A 101 16.09 14.52 -3.67
CA TRP A 101 15.26 15.67 -3.31
C TRP A 101 14.27 16.04 -4.42
N GLU A 102 14.72 16.12 -5.67
CA GLU A 102 13.87 16.41 -6.82
C GLU A 102 12.81 15.33 -7.04
N LEU A 103 13.18 14.05 -6.91
CA LEU A 103 12.23 12.94 -6.98
C LEU A 103 11.13 13.07 -5.92
N ILE A 104 11.49 13.38 -4.67
CA ILE A 104 10.55 13.55 -3.56
C ILE A 104 9.68 14.79 -3.78
N ALA A 105 10.26 15.88 -4.32
CA ALA A 105 9.54 17.11 -4.64
C ALA A 105 8.41 16.88 -5.68
N LEU A 106 8.51 15.89 -6.58
CA LEU A 106 7.42 15.51 -7.48
C LEU A 106 6.14 15.10 -6.70
N GLY A 107 6.26 14.62 -5.47
CA GLY A 107 5.11 14.33 -4.61
C GLY A 107 4.25 15.57 -4.31
N ARG A 108 4.81 16.77 -4.42
CA ARG A 108 4.09 18.03 -4.19
C ARG A 108 3.38 18.57 -5.43
N GLN A 109 3.51 17.91 -6.59
CA GLN A 109 2.91 18.36 -7.85
C GLN A 109 1.41 18.70 -7.76
N PRO A 110 0.55 17.95 -7.03
CA PRO A 110 -0.87 18.30 -6.88
C PRO A 110 -1.14 19.67 -6.23
N TYR A 111 -0.18 20.21 -5.50
CA TYR A 111 -0.30 21.46 -4.73
C TYR A 111 0.44 22.63 -5.38
N THR A 112 1.26 22.38 -6.40
CA THR A 112 2.00 23.43 -7.10
C THR A 112 1.13 24.14 -8.13
N ASN A 113 1.57 25.34 -8.53
CA ASN A 113 0.99 26.03 -9.68
C ASN A 113 1.43 25.38 -11.01
N TRP A 114 0.95 25.91 -12.13
CA TRP A 114 1.28 25.40 -13.48
C TRP A 114 2.77 25.48 -13.86
N ILE A 115 3.56 26.32 -13.15
CA ILE A 115 5.03 26.43 -13.33
C ILE A 115 5.78 25.42 -12.43
N GLY A 116 5.10 24.80 -11.45
CA GLY A 116 5.72 23.87 -10.51
C GLY A 116 6.42 24.55 -9.32
N THR A 117 6.07 25.81 -9.00
CA THR A 117 6.69 26.56 -7.90
C THR A 117 6.34 25.94 -6.55
N LEU A 118 7.36 25.59 -5.77
CA LEU A 118 7.22 25.07 -4.43
C LEU A 118 7.09 26.22 -3.41
N THR A 119 6.15 26.06 -2.47
CA THR A 119 5.97 26.95 -1.32
C THR A 119 6.88 26.54 -0.17
N LYS A 120 6.95 27.36 0.89
CA LYS A 120 7.63 26.99 2.15
C LYS A 120 7.00 25.73 2.78
N THR A 121 5.67 25.58 2.70
CA THR A 121 4.95 24.39 3.18
C THR A 121 5.37 23.15 2.39
N ASP A 122 5.49 23.25 1.06
CA ASP A 122 5.92 22.14 0.22
C ASP A 122 7.33 21.69 0.58
N THR A 123 8.26 22.64 0.74
CA THR A 123 9.64 22.35 1.14
C THR A 123 9.69 21.68 2.53
N ALA A 124 8.86 22.11 3.47
CA ALA A 124 8.77 21.49 4.79
C ALA A 124 8.28 20.03 4.68
N LYS A 125 7.25 19.75 3.87
CA LYS A 125 6.75 18.39 3.65
C LYS A 125 7.78 17.48 2.95
N ILE A 126 8.55 18.01 2.03
CA ILE A 126 9.67 17.28 1.41
C ILE A 126 10.71 16.93 2.47
N SER A 127 11.11 17.89 3.31
CA SER A 127 12.11 17.67 4.37
C SER A 127 11.63 16.66 5.41
N GLU A 128 10.35 16.73 5.82
CA GLU A 128 9.70 15.77 6.72
C GLU A 128 9.75 14.35 6.14
N ALA A 129 9.41 14.16 4.86
CA ALA A 129 9.46 12.87 4.19
C ALA A 129 10.90 12.32 4.06
N ILE A 130 11.89 13.19 3.77
CA ILE A 130 13.31 12.82 3.75
C ILE A 130 13.76 12.30 5.11
N GLN A 131 13.40 12.98 6.18
CA GLN A 131 13.75 12.59 7.55
C GLN A 131 13.06 11.28 7.95
N MET A 132 11.77 11.11 7.68
CA MET A 132 11.02 9.89 7.98
C MET A 132 11.64 8.66 7.32
N LEU A 133 12.23 8.80 6.13
CA LEU A 133 12.83 7.71 5.37
C LEU A 133 14.37 7.62 5.52
N GLU A 134 14.98 8.42 6.41
CA GLU A 134 16.42 8.45 6.68
C GLU A 134 17.25 8.70 5.40
N LEU A 135 16.85 9.70 4.60
CA LEU A 135 17.46 10.01 3.30
C LEU A 135 18.30 11.30 3.30
N GLU A 136 18.56 11.92 4.46
CA GLU A 136 19.24 13.22 4.57
C GLU A 136 20.63 13.20 3.91
N ALA A 137 21.40 12.12 4.14
CA ALA A 137 22.73 11.95 3.54
C ALA A 137 22.69 11.68 2.03
N LEU A 138 21.52 11.34 1.48
CA LEU A 138 21.33 10.94 0.08
C LEU A 138 20.59 12.00 -0.73
N GLN A 139 20.00 13.02 -0.12
CA GLN A 139 19.07 13.95 -0.79
C GLN A 139 19.62 14.64 -2.05
N ASN A 140 20.93 14.89 -2.09
CA ASN A 140 21.59 15.53 -3.22
C ASN A 140 22.20 14.53 -4.24
N LYS A 141 22.08 13.22 -3.98
CA LYS A 141 22.58 12.20 -4.91
C LYS A 141 21.59 11.96 -6.04
N ALA A 142 22.11 11.67 -7.23
CA ALA A 142 21.27 11.26 -8.34
C ALA A 142 20.68 9.86 -8.11
N CYS A 143 19.41 9.64 -8.45
CA CYS A 143 18.69 8.39 -8.19
C CYS A 143 19.36 7.16 -8.81
N TYR A 144 20.08 7.30 -9.94
CA TYR A 144 20.78 6.17 -10.57
C TYR A 144 21.98 5.65 -9.75
N THR A 145 22.44 6.42 -8.74
CA THR A 145 23.55 6.02 -7.85
C THR A 145 23.10 5.28 -6.60
N LEU A 146 21.79 5.16 -6.40
CA LEU A 146 21.22 4.54 -5.22
C LEU A 146 21.17 3.02 -5.37
N SER A 147 21.27 2.29 -4.25
CA SER A 147 20.85 0.89 -4.19
C SER A 147 19.33 0.78 -4.34
N ASP A 148 18.82 -0.42 -4.70
CA ASP A 148 17.39 -0.66 -4.86
C ASP A 148 16.61 -0.30 -3.58
N GLY A 149 17.12 -0.65 -2.40
CA GLY A 149 16.50 -0.28 -1.12
C GLY A 149 16.49 1.21 -0.83
N GLN A 150 17.55 1.94 -1.19
CA GLN A 150 17.60 3.40 -1.07
C GLN A 150 16.63 4.06 -2.04
N LEU A 151 16.56 3.56 -3.27
CA LEU A 151 15.63 4.05 -4.29
C LEU A 151 14.19 3.80 -3.86
N GLN A 152 13.89 2.62 -3.30
CA GLN A 152 12.56 2.30 -2.79
C GLN A 152 12.15 3.24 -1.66
N ARG A 153 13.05 3.54 -0.70
CA ARG A 153 12.81 4.55 0.33
C ARG A 153 12.51 5.92 -0.28
N ALA A 154 13.24 6.35 -1.32
CA ALA A 154 12.99 7.62 -2.00
C ALA A 154 11.62 7.65 -2.70
N MET A 155 11.17 6.54 -3.28
CA MET A 155 9.84 6.42 -3.88
C MET A 155 8.73 6.50 -2.82
N ILE A 156 8.91 5.86 -1.68
CA ILE A 156 7.98 5.95 -0.55
C ILE A 156 7.96 7.39 0.00
N ALA A 157 9.14 8.03 0.15
CA ALA A 157 9.24 9.42 0.58
C ALA A 157 8.49 10.38 -0.36
N ARG A 158 8.56 10.15 -1.68
CA ARG A 158 7.77 10.90 -2.67
C ARG A 158 6.27 10.81 -2.40
N ALA A 159 5.76 9.61 -2.11
CA ALA A 159 4.35 9.40 -1.79
C ALA A 159 3.97 10.07 -0.46
N LEU A 160 4.83 9.99 0.56
CA LEU A 160 4.60 10.65 1.85
C LEU A 160 4.64 12.17 1.76
N ALA A 161 5.52 12.73 0.92
CA ALA A 161 5.60 14.16 0.66
C ALA A 161 4.30 14.72 0.05
N GLN A 162 3.50 13.92 -0.63
CA GLN A 162 2.17 14.31 -1.10
C GLN A 162 1.21 14.62 0.07
N ASP A 163 1.51 14.14 1.27
CA ASP A 163 0.80 14.42 2.53
C ASP A 163 -0.68 14.03 2.51
N THR A 164 -0.97 12.86 1.98
CA THR A 164 -2.30 12.26 1.93
C THR A 164 -2.58 11.41 3.16
N PRO A 165 -3.84 11.21 3.58
CA PRO A 165 -4.21 10.29 4.65
C PRO A 165 -4.06 8.81 4.25
N ILE A 166 -4.08 8.48 2.95
CA ILE A 166 -3.96 7.11 2.43
C ILE A 166 -2.75 7.01 1.52
N VAL A 167 -1.95 5.95 1.72
CA VAL A 167 -0.78 5.62 0.89
C VAL A 167 -0.94 4.21 0.34
N LEU A 168 -0.93 4.07 -0.98
CA LEU A 168 -1.03 2.78 -1.67
C LEU A 168 0.34 2.41 -2.27
N LEU A 169 0.83 1.19 -1.97
CA LEU A 169 2.15 0.75 -2.44
C LEU A 169 2.01 -0.60 -3.15
N ASP A 170 2.43 -0.65 -4.41
CA ASP A 170 2.42 -1.90 -5.18
C ASP A 170 3.77 -2.60 -5.04
N GLU A 171 3.78 -3.73 -4.32
CA GLU A 171 4.96 -4.57 -4.04
C GLU A 171 6.21 -3.79 -3.56
N PRO A 172 6.13 -3.01 -2.47
CA PRO A 172 7.21 -2.10 -2.05
C PRO A 172 8.49 -2.81 -1.59
N THR A 173 8.50 -4.13 -1.47
CA THR A 173 9.65 -4.93 -1.02
C THR A 173 10.26 -5.80 -2.12
N THR A 174 9.75 -5.72 -3.36
CA THR A 174 10.29 -6.48 -4.49
C THR A 174 11.73 -6.09 -4.80
N HIS A 175 12.56 -7.06 -5.16
CA HIS A 175 14.01 -6.94 -5.42
C HIS A 175 14.89 -6.61 -4.21
N LEU A 176 14.33 -6.55 -3.00
CA LEU A 176 15.11 -6.35 -1.77
C LEU A 176 15.50 -7.70 -1.14
N ASP A 177 16.66 -7.74 -0.48
CA ASP A 177 17.00 -8.84 0.39
C ASP A 177 16.15 -8.87 1.67
N LEU A 178 16.21 -9.98 2.41
CA LEU A 178 15.38 -10.18 3.61
C LEU A 178 15.53 -9.05 4.64
N TYR A 179 16.76 -8.58 4.86
CA TYR A 179 17.02 -7.53 5.85
C TYR A 179 16.35 -6.21 5.48
N HIS A 180 16.52 -5.77 4.22
CA HIS A 180 15.92 -4.54 3.73
C HIS A 180 14.38 -4.64 3.63
N LYS A 181 13.82 -5.82 3.28
CA LYS A 181 12.36 -6.05 3.33
C LYS A 181 11.79 -5.79 4.72
N VAL A 182 12.39 -6.41 5.75
CA VAL A 182 11.96 -6.21 7.14
C VAL A 182 12.09 -4.75 7.56
N GLN A 183 13.18 -4.06 7.18
CA GLN A 183 13.36 -2.64 7.49
C GLN A 183 12.24 -1.77 6.87
N ILE A 184 11.93 -1.97 5.59
CA ILE A 184 10.86 -1.22 4.92
C ILE A 184 9.51 -1.49 5.60
N LEU A 185 9.15 -2.74 5.89
CA LEU A 185 7.86 -3.04 6.51
C LEU A 185 7.75 -2.47 7.94
N LYS A 186 8.80 -2.55 8.75
CA LYS A 186 8.82 -1.90 10.07
C LYS A 186 8.68 -0.38 9.97
N LEU A 187 9.34 0.23 8.99
CA LEU A 187 9.23 1.67 8.75
C LEU A 187 7.80 2.06 8.33
N LEU A 188 7.17 1.30 7.44
CA LEU A 188 5.77 1.53 7.06
C LEU A 188 4.83 1.39 8.26
N GLN A 189 5.02 0.38 9.11
CA GLN A 189 4.25 0.19 10.34
C GLN A 189 4.42 1.39 11.28
N GLN A 190 5.66 1.81 11.54
CA GLN A 190 5.94 2.98 12.38
C GLN A 190 5.26 4.23 11.81
N ILE A 191 5.39 4.49 10.51
CA ILE A 191 4.76 5.65 9.86
C ILE A 191 3.24 5.59 10.03
N ALA A 192 2.60 4.46 9.74
CA ALA A 192 1.16 4.31 9.88
C ALA A 192 0.71 4.67 11.31
N HIS A 193 1.33 4.08 12.32
CA HIS A 193 0.94 4.24 13.71
C HIS A 193 1.27 5.64 14.28
N THR A 194 2.42 6.24 13.91
CA THR A 194 2.83 7.53 14.48
C THR A 194 2.19 8.73 13.78
N THR A 195 1.98 8.64 12.46
CA THR A 195 1.41 9.74 11.68
C THR A 195 -0.09 9.59 11.42
N GLN A 196 -0.69 8.47 11.84
CA GLN A 196 -2.08 8.13 11.58
C GLN A 196 -2.43 8.10 10.07
N LYS A 197 -1.43 7.86 9.21
CA LYS A 197 -1.65 7.58 7.79
C LYS A 197 -2.05 6.12 7.64
N THR A 198 -3.04 5.85 6.81
CA THR A 198 -3.44 4.47 6.48
C THR A 198 -2.60 4.01 5.30
N ILE A 199 -1.88 2.93 5.49
CA ILE A 199 -1.00 2.38 4.45
C ILE A 199 -1.53 1.03 4.00
N LEU A 200 -1.75 0.89 2.70
CA LEU A 200 -2.18 -0.35 2.07
C LEU A 200 -1.17 -0.74 1.00
N PHE A 201 -0.65 -1.95 1.07
CA PHE A 201 0.33 -2.43 0.10
C PHE A 201 0.04 -3.85 -0.38
N THR A 202 0.58 -4.20 -1.53
CA THR A 202 0.54 -5.57 -2.05
C THR A 202 1.85 -6.28 -1.73
N SER A 203 1.79 -7.58 -1.44
CA SER A 203 2.98 -8.40 -1.22
C SER A 203 2.70 -9.87 -1.51
N HIS A 204 3.76 -10.61 -1.73
CA HIS A 204 3.77 -12.08 -1.72
C HIS A 204 4.48 -12.65 -0.47
N GLU A 205 4.97 -11.78 0.42
CA GLU A 205 5.69 -12.12 1.66
C GLU A 205 4.70 -12.33 2.82
N ILE A 206 3.95 -13.45 2.79
CA ILE A 206 2.82 -13.69 3.71
C ILE A 206 3.30 -13.77 5.17
N GLU A 207 4.41 -14.47 5.44
CA GLU A 207 4.92 -14.67 6.80
C GLU A 207 5.37 -13.36 7.47
N MET A 208 5.95 -12.43 6.69
CA MET A 208 6.29 -11.09 7.20
C MET A 208 5.02 -10.25 7.44
N ALA A 209 4.04 -10.38 6.54
CA ALA A 209 2.76 -9.69 6.65
C ALA A 209 2.02 -10.08 7.94
N ILE A 210 1.99 -11.38 8.28
CA ILE A 210 1.38 -11.91 9.52
C ILE A 210 2.02 -11.29 10.78
N GLN A 211 3.33 -10.98 10.72
CA GLN A 211 4.06 -10.47 11.88
C GLN A 211 3.99 -8.95 12.04
N LEU A 212 3.79 -8.20 10.96
CA LEU A 212 3.99 -6.75 10.95
C LEU A 212 2.73 -5.94 10.60
N CYS A 213 1.71 -6.56 9.97
CA CYS A 213 0.53 -5.82 9.53
C CYS A 213 -0.64 -5.93 10.51
N ASP A 214 -1.43 -4.86 10.61
CA ASP A 214 -2.65 -4.84 11.46
C ASP A 214 -3.78 -5.62 10.79
N LYS A 215 -3.85 -5.58 9.45
CA LYS A 215 -4.88 -6.21 8.64
C LYS A 215 -4.28 -6.90 7.41
N LEU A 216 -4.89 -8.02 7.04
CA LEU A 216 -4.60 -8.74 5.80
C LEU A 216 -5.88 -8.95 5.00
N LEU A 217 -5.77 -8.82 3.68
CA LEU A 217 -6.73 -9.32 2.71
C LEU A 217 -6.05 -10.47 1.95
N LEU A 218 -6.60 -11.68 2.08
CA LEU A 218 -6.09 -12.85 1.39
C LEU A 218 -6.85 -13.01 0.08
N LEU A 219 -6.22 -12.76 -1.05
CA LEU A 219 -6.83 -13.05 -2.35
C LEU A 219 -6.64 -14.54 -2.66
N ASP A 220 -7.67 -15.34 -2.43
CA ASP A 220 -7.72 -16.78 -2.70
C ASP A 220 -8.50 -17.11 -3.99
N GLY A 221 -9.07 -16.07 -4.62
CA GLY A 221 -9.92 -16.19 -5.81
C GLY A 221 -11.32 -16.75 -5.55
N LYS A 222 -11.71 -16.91 -4.26
CA LYS A 222 -13.03 -17.48 -3.86
C LYS A 222 -13.75 -16.58 -2.88
N THR A 223 -13.25 -16.49 -1.66
CA THR A 223 -13.88 -15.81 -0.51
C THR A 223 -13.19 -14.52 -0.11
N ASN A 224 -11.91 -14.39 -0.48
CA ASN A 224 -11.07 -13.23 -0.20
C ASN A 224 -11.17 -12.75 1.27
N PRO A 225 -10.84 -13.62 2.26
CA PRO A 225 -11.01 -13.28 3.66
C PRO A 225 -10.16 -12.09 4.08
N PHE A 226 -10.76 -11.25 4.93
CA PHE A 226 -10.14 -10.04 5.49
C PHE A 226 -10.22 -10.03 7.01
N GLY A 227 -9.13 -9.68 7.68
CA GLY A 227 -9.10 -9.61 9.14
C GLY A 227 -7.73 -9.27 9.72
N SER A 228 -7.63 -9.34 11.05
CA SER A 228 -6.33 -9.34 11.70
C SER A 228 -5.61 -10.68 11.46
N PRO A 229 -4.26 -10.72 11.53
CA PRO A 229 -3.52 -11.97 11.42
C PRO A 229 -4.09 -13.07 12.32
N GLU A 230 -4.40 -12.73 13.58
CA GLU A 230 -4.91 -13.66 14.58
C GLU A 230 -6.29 -14.21 14.22
N SER A 231 -7.19 -13.38 13.67
CA SER A 231 -8.53 -13.84 13.27
C SER A 231 -8.42 -14.79 12.08
N LEU A 232 -7.62 -14.44 11.08
CA LEU A 232 -7.42 -15.26 9.88
C LEU A 232 -6.75 -16.62 10.18
N ILE A 233 -5.81 -16.64 11.14
CA ILE A 233 -5.21 -17.90 11.63
C ILE A 233 -6.27 -18.78 12.30
N LYS A 234 -7.12 -18.23 13.18
CA LYS A 234 -8.19 -18.97 13.86
C LYS A 234 -9.23 -19.53 12.89
N GLU A 235 -9.48 -18.82 11.81
CA GLU A 235 -10.44 -19.21 10.77
C GLU A 235 -9.83 -20.18 9.73
N ASN A 236 -8.55 -20.57 9.88
CA ASN A 236 -7.77 -21.37 8.91
C ASN A 236 -7.77 -20.75 7.48
N ALA A 237 -7.86 -19.44 7.38
CA ALA A 237 -7.99 -18.74 6.09
C ALA A 237 -6.77 -18.91 5.18
N PHE A 238 -5.60 -19.17 5.75
CA PHE A 238 -4.36 -19.37 5.00
C PHE A 238 -4.29 -20.68 4.23
N ASP A 239 -5.09 -21.67 4.60
CA ASP A 239 -5.11 -23.00 3.95
C ASP A 239 -5.62 -22.92 2.50
N ALA A 240 -6.41 -21.89 2.18
CA ALA A 240 -6.97 -21.69 0.85
C ALA A 240 -5.99 -21.06 -0.16
N LEU A 241 -4.86 -20.50 0.31
CA LEU A 241 -3.92 -19.74 -0.53
C LEU A 241 -3.08 -20.65 -1.46
N PHE A 242 -2.81 -21.88 -1.03
CA PHE A 242 -2.00 -22.83 -1.79
C PHE A 242 -2.67 -24.20 -1.86
N PRO A 243 -2.36 -25.00 -2.88
CA PRO A 243 -2.82 -26.38 -2.93
C PRO A 243 -2.36 -27.18 -1.70
N SER A 244 -3.31 -27.84 -1.02
CA SER A 244 -3.06 -28.55 0.23
C SER A 244 -2.19 -29.81 0.12
N ASP A 245 -1.85 -30.21 -1.09
CA ASP A 245 -0.92 -31.31 -1.41
C ASP A 245 0.53 -30.87 -1.44
N THR A 246 0.78 -29.55 -1.51
CA THR A 246 2.14 -28.97 -1.64
C THR A 246 2.57 -28.23 -0.38
N LEU A 247 1.72 -27.35 0.16
CA LEU A 247 2.02 -26.52 1.32
C LEU A 247 0.89 -26.59 2.34
N VAL A 248 1.28 -26.57 3.62
CA VAL A 248 0.36 -26.51 4.75
C VAL A 248 0.77 -25.35 5.64
N PHE A 249 -0.20 -24.55 6.06
CA PHE A 249 0.04 -23.48 7.03
C PHE A 249 0.08 -24.04 8.45
N ASN A 250 1.17 -23.75 9.16
CA ASN A 250 1.30 -24.11 10.58
C ASN A 250 0.94 -22.88 11.43
N SER A 251 -0.16 -22.96 12.15
CA SER A 251 -0.67 -21.87 12.99
C SER A 251 0.22 -21.55 14.21
N GLU A 252 0.96 -22.54 14.74
CA GLU A 252 1.86 -22.32 15.88
C GLU A 252 3.12 -21.56 15.47
N THR A 253 3.73 -21.95 14.34
CA THR A 253 4.94 -21.29 13.82
C THR A 253 4.62 -20.09 12.92
N ARG A 254 3.33 -19.89 12.57
CA ARG A 254 2.84 -18.85 11.64
C ARG A 254 3.57 -18.85 10.29
N SER A 255 3.86 -20.04 9.79
CA SER A 255 4.66 -20.24 8.57
C SER A 255 4.11 -21.38 7.70
N PHE A 256 4.45 -21.34 6.41
CA PHE A 256 4.13 -22.42 5.49
C PHE A 256 5.19 -23.52 5.55
N GLN A 257 4.75 -24.77 5.56
CA GLN A 257 5.60 -25.94 5.58
C GLN A 257 5.32 -26.80 4.34
N ILE A 258 6.41 -27.39 3.79
CA ILE A 258 6.30 -28.33 2.69
C ILE A 258 5.68 -29.61 3.23
N LYS A 259 4.61 -30.06 2.61
CA LYS A 259 4.00 -31.34 2.94
C LYS A 259 4.91 -32.45 2.42
N LYS A 260 5.34 -33.32 3.30
CA LYS A 260 6.17 -34.50 2.95
C LYS A 260 5.31 -35.66 2.49
#